data_140a5edc27c9dbbd7174d9fc131418a2
#
_entry.id   140a5edc27c9dbbd7174d9fc131418a2
#
_cell.length_a   1.000
_cell.length_b   1.000
_cell.length_c   1.000
_cell.angle_alpha   90.00
_cell.angle_beta   90.00
_cell.angle_gamma   90.00
#
_symmetry.space_group_name_H-M   'P 1'
#
loop_
_entity.id
_entity.type
_entity.pdbx_description
1 polymer ?
#
loop_
_entity_poly.entity_id
_entity_poly.type
_entity_poly.pdbx_seq_one_letter_code
_entity_poly.pdbx_strand_id
1 'polypeptide(L)'
;MSDDAPPPRPPGARPAPSYEVLAHLTRTGWLDVYDAWSEERACRCVIKTVRPDRLGEERLRARLLREGRWLGAFTHPHLVRAYETFESPEPLVVLETLTGETLSHLIGRLPRRPAAADVALLGVQLCSAVHYLHGQGLLHLDLKPSNVVVDCGHAKVLDLSLARPPGSAPPGLGTIRYLAPEQARGGQLTAAADVWGIGITLYELACGDVPFDRGGPLTAAAESSEGQRADRCPQLEQSAPPIASRRRLPAALAAAVDSCLRADPASRPTVDELAAALDATAPGHRRHTARA
;
A
#
# COMPACT_ATOMS: atom_id res chain seq x y z
N MET A 1 -21.74 9.24 7.55
CA MET A 1 -21.24 10.14 6.47
C MET A 1 -22.39 11.06 6.18
N SER A 2 -22.24 12.38 6.40
CA SER A 2 -23.30 13.34 6.07
C SER A 2 -23.50 13.32 4.55
N ASP A 3 -24.75 13.21 4.15
CA ASP A 3 -25.24 13.17 2.75
C ASP A 3 -25.00 14.50 1.98
N ASP A 4 -24.23 15.39 2.58
CA ASP A 4 -24.06 16.80 2.18
C ASP A 4 -22.66 17.08 1.58
N ALA A 5 -21.85 16.04 1.28
CA ALA A 5 -20.54 16.23 0.67
C ALA A 5 -20.68 16.59 -0.82
N PRO A 6 -20.02 17.65 -1.32
CA PRO A 6 -20.07 18.02 -2.72
C PRO A 6 -19.76 16.84 -3.63
N PRO A 7 -20.43 16.73 -4.80
CA PRO A 7 -20.16 15.66 -5.74
C PRO A 7 -18.71 15.76 -6.27
N PRO A 8 -18.14 14.64 -6.74
CA PRO A 8 -16.87 14.67 -7.45
C PRO A 8 -16.93 15.56 -8.70
N ARG A 9 -15.77 16.02 -9.17
CA ARG A 9 -15.67 16.78 -10.41
C ARG A 9 -16.20 15.95 -11.59
N PRO A 10 -17.04 16.56 -12.45
CA PRO A 10 -17.55 15.87 -13.64
C PRO A 10 -16.46 15.71 -14.71
N PRO A 11 -16.64 14.77 -15.67
CA PRO A 11 -15.83 14.72 -16.88
C PRO A 11 -15.80 16.08 -17.58
N GLY A 12 -14.66 16.44 -18.16
CA GLY A 12 -14.40 17.74 -18.77
C GLY A 12 -13.97 18.84 -17.82
N ALA A 13 -14.05 18.64 -16.49
CA ALA A 13 -13.54 19.60 -15.51
C ALA A 13 -12.01 19.72 -15.61
N ARG A 14 -11.49 20.94 -15.41
CA ARG A 14 -10.06 21.24 -15.47
C ARG A 14 -9.52 21.62 -14.06
N PRO A 15 -9.02 20.66 -13.28
CA PRO A 15 -8.52 20.91 -11.92
C PRO A 15 -7.18 21.67 -11.91
N ALA A 16 -6.43 21.62 -13.00
CA ALA A 16 -5.21 22.39 -13.24
C ALA A 16 -5.06 22.70 -14.74
N PRO A 17 -4.25 23.70 -15.15
CA PRO A 17 -3.92 23.96 -16.55
C PRO A 17 -3.41 22.68 -17.22
N SER A 18 -3.79 22.45 -18.48
CA SER A 18 -3.40 21.28 -19.28
C SER A 18 -3.86 19.91 -18.77
N TYR A 19 -4.79 19.86 -17.79
CA TYR A 19 -5.36 18.61 -17.28
C TYR A 19 -6.88 18.62 -17.35
N GLU A 20 -7.45 17.58 -17.97
CA GLU A 20 -8.90 17.39 -18.11
C GLU A 20 -9.32 16.08 -17.44
N VAL A 21 -10.34 16.14 -16.59
CA VAL A 21 -10.94 14.95 -15.94
C VAL A 21 -11.67 14.12 -16.97
N LEU A 22 -11.32 12.85 -17.11
CA LEU A 22 -12.02 11.87 -17.93
C LEU A 22 -13.09 11.12 -17.14
N ALA A 23 -12.74 10.68 -15.92
CA ALA A 23 -13.64 9.95 -15.03
C ALA A 23 -13.23 10.10 -13.56
N HIS A 24 -14.23 10.01 -12.66
CA HIS A 24 -13.96 9.82 -11.24
C HIS A 24 -13.71 8.33 -10.97
N LEU A 25 -12.56 7.99 -10.40
CA LEU A 25 -12.16 6.60 -10.11
C LEU A 25 -12.61 6.14 -8.73
N THR A 26 -12.34 6.95 -7.70
CA THR A 26 -12.69 6.58 -6.31
C THR A 26 -12.71 7.79 -5.39
N ARG A 27 -13.51 7.71 -4.33
CA ARG A 27 -13.56 8.66 -3.22
C ARG A 27 -13.20 7.95 -1.92
N THR A 28 -12.25 8.48 -1.20
CA THR A 28 -11.88 8.03 0.15
C THR A 28 -12.45 8.98 1.21
N GLY A 29 -12.14 8.76 2.48
CA GLY A 29 -12.52 9.66 3.57
C GLY A 29 -12.02 11.12 3.40
N TRP A 30 -10.99 11.37 2.57
CA TRP A 30 -10.37 12.68 2.41
C TRP A 30 -9.88 13.03 1.00
N LEU A 31 -9.81 12.08 0.09
CA LEU A 31 -9.35 12.26 -1.29
C LEU A 31 -10.42 11.90 -2.31
N ASP A 32 -10.38 12.59 -3.43
CA ASP A 32 -10.93 12.15 -4.71
C ASP A 32 -9.78 11.79 -5.66
N VAL A 33 -9.95 10.71 -6.41
CA VAL A 33 -9.01 10.22 -7.41
C VAL A 33 -9.69 10.17 -8.77
N TYR A 34 -9.04 10.74 -9.77
CA TYR A 34 -9.57 10.88 -11.13
C TYR A 34 -8.64 10.26 -12.15
N ASP A 35 -9.22 9.67 -13.17
CA ASP A 35 -8.58 9.46 -14.46
C ASP A 35 -8.64 10.78 -15.22
N ALA A 36 -7.53 11.21 -15.79
CA ALA A 36 -7.41 12.49 -16.48
C ALA A 36 -6.54 12.40 -17.71
N TRP A 37 -6.68 13.38 -18.59
CA TRP A 37 -5.83 13.59 -19.75
C TRP A 37 -4.86 14.73 -19.48
N SER A 38 -3.58 14.52 -19.77
CA SER A 38 -2.57 15.57 -19.79
C SER A 38 -2.38 16.06 -21.23
N GLU A 39 -2.71 17.31 -21.51
CA GLU A 39 -2.51 17.92 -22.85
C GLU A 39 -1.03 18.04 -23.19
N GLU A 40 -0.20 18.43 -22.22
CA GLU A 40 1.24 18.59 -22.40
C GLU A 40 1.94 17.28 -22.75
N ARG A 41 1.57 16.19 -22.05
CA ARG A 41 2.18 14.85 -22.23
C ARG A 41 1.48 14.02 -23.28
N ALA A 42 0.32 14.49 -23.78
CA ALA A 42 -0.55 13.75 -24.70
C ALA A 42 -0.82 12.32 -24.22
N CYS A 43 -1.10 12.13 -22.94
CA CYS A 43 -1.37 10.83 -22.34
C CYS A 43 -2.35 10.91 -21.15
N ARG A 44 -2.87 9.73 -20.78
CA ARG A 44 -3.66 9.59 -19.55
C ARG A 44 -2.75 9.69 -18.32
N CYS A 45 -3.31 10.23 -17.27
CA CYS A 45 -2.70 10.33 -15.95
C CYS A 45 -3.75 10.13 -14.85
N VAL A 46 -3.30 9.94 -13.62
CA VAL A 46 -4.17 9.86 -12.45
C VAL A 46 -3.98 11.11 -11.61
N ILE A 47 -5.07 11.77 -11.23
CA ILE A 47 -5.02 12.95 -10.34
C ILE A 47 -5.58 12.56 -8.98
N LYS A 48 -4.80 12.82 -7.93
CA LYS A 48 -5.27 12.81 -6.54
C LYS A 48 -5.48 14.25 -6.08
N THR A 49 -6.62 14.56 -5.46
CA THR A 49 -6.91 15.86 -4.86
C THR A 49 -7.65 15.70 -3.54
N VAL A 50 -7.50 16.66 -2.64
CA VAL A 50 -8.29 16.69 -1.40
C VAL A 50 -9.76 16.92 -1.75
N ARG A 51 -10.67 16.22 -1.10
CA ARG A 51 -12.12 16.41 -1.29
C ARG A 51 -12.51 17.87 -1.03
N PRO A 52 -13.47 18.44 -1.80
CA PRO A 52 -13.87 19.84 -1.66
C PRO A 52 -14.32 20.21 -0.23
N ASP A 53 -15.03 19.32 0.46
CA ASP A 53 -15.51 19.51 1.83
C ASP A 53 -14.39 19.44 2.88
N ARG A 54 -13.19 19.01 2.49
CA ARG A 54 -12.03 18.84 3.37
C ARG A 54 -10.86 19.76 3.02
N LEU A 55 -11.00 20.65 2.03
CA LEU A 55 -9.96 21.56 1.57
C LEU A 55 -9.46 22.53 2.67
N GLY A 56 -10.32 22.87 3.64
CA GLY A 56 -9.95 23.68 4.80
C GLY A 56 -9.04 23.00 5.81
N GLU A 57 -8.81 21.68 5.69
CA GLU A 57 -7.94 20.95 6.61
C GLU A 57 -6.49 20.98 6.15
N GLU A 58 -5.72 21.90 6.70
CA GLU A 58 -4.30 22.11 6.34
C GLU A 58 -3.47 20.82 6.46
N ARG A 59 -3.76 19.97 7.46
CA ARG A 59 -3.09 18.67 7.64
C ARG A 59 -3.25 17.75 6.43
N LEU A 60 -4.43 17.75 5.78
CA LEU A 60 -4.71 16.90 4.62
C LEU A 60 -4.03 17.44 3.36
N ARG A 61 -4.03 18.78 3.21
CA ARG A 61 -3.29 19.46 2.15
C ARG A 61 -1.79 19.14 2.25
N ALA A 62 -1.21 19.35 3.43
CA ALA A 62 0.20 19.06 3.68
C ALA A 62 0.55 17.57 3.47
N ARG A 63 -0.36 16.65 3.83
CA ARG A 63 -0.20 15.22 3.61
C ARG A 63 -0.12 14.87 2.12
N LEU A 64 -1.05 15.39 1.30
CA LEU A 64 -1.07 15.16 -0.14
C LEU A 64 0.17 15.74 -0.83
N LEU A 65 0.52 16.98 -0.52
CA LEU A 65 1.68 17.65 -1.10
C LEU A 65 3.00 16.96 -0.72
N ARG A 66 3.11 16.45 0.49
CA ARG A 66 4.27 15.68 0.93
C ARG A 66 4.41 14.36 0.16
N GLU A 67 3.31 13.63 -0.03
CA GLU A 67 3.27 12.43 -0.87
C GLU A 67 3.71 12.74 -2.30
N GLY A 68 3.15 13.79 -2.91
CA GLY A 68 3.50 14.22 -4.26
C GLY A 68 4.98 14.55 -4.42
N ARG A 69 5.56 15.29 -3.45
CA ARG A 69 7.01 15.60 -3.46
C ARG A 69 7.87 14.35 -3.39
N TRP A 70 7.54 13.37 -2.55
CA TRP A 70 8.29 12.11 -2.47
C TRP A 70 8.18 11.30 -3.77
N LEU A 71 6.96 11.09 -4.26
CA LEU A 71 6.74 10.33 -5.49
C LEU A 71 7.32 11.01 -6.74
N GLY A 72 7.46 12.34 -6.73
CA GLY A 72 8.15 13.09 -7.78
C GLY A 72 9.67 13.00 -7.70
N ALA A 73 10.22 12.88 -6.49
CA ALA A 73 11.66 12.79 -6.27
C ALA A 73 12.19 11.34 -6.40
N PHE A 74 11.36 10.35 -6.07
CA PHE A 74 11.77 8.95 -6.07
C PHE A 74 11.71 8.34 -7.47
N THR A 75 12.75 7.58 -7.82
CA THR A 75 12.82 6.85 -9.07
C THR A 75 13.09 5.38 -8.77
N HIS A 76 12.03 4.57 -8.80
CA HIS A 76 12.12 3.14 -8.54
C HIS A 76 11.08 2.38 -9.38
N PRO A 77 11.42 1.23 -10.01
CA PRO A 77 10.51 0.50 -10.90
C PRO A 77 9.22 0.03 -10.21
N HIS A 78 9.29 -0.23 -8.89
CA HIS A 78 8.16 -0.72 -8.10
C HIS A 78 7.49 0.36 -7.23
N LEU A 79 7.71 1.64 -7.51
CA LEU A 79 6.94 2.77 -6.95
C LEU A 79 6.22 3.50 -8.06
N VAL A 80 5.00 3.96 -7.81
CA VAL A 80 4.30 4.86 -8.73
C VAL A 80 5.03 6.19 -8.79
N ARG A 81 5.09 6.79 -9.99
CA ARG A 81 5.76 8.08 -10.20
C ARG A 81 4.75 9.21 -10.19
N ALA A 82 5.05 10.31 -9.49
CA ALA A 82 4.36 11.57 -9.69
C ALA A 82 5.06 12.37 -10.80
N TYR A 83 4.24 12.92 -11.70
CA TYR A 83 4.70 13.82 -12.75
C TYR A 83 4.81 15.24 -12.23
N GLU A 84 3.78 15.69 -11.49
CA GLU A 84 3.66 17.05 -10.99
C GLU A 84 2.90 17.10 -9.66
N THR A 85 3.17 18.16 -8.91
CA THR A 85 2.44 18.49 -7.69
C THR A 85 2.10 19.97 -7.72
N PHE A 86 0.81 20.29 -7.59
CA PHE A 86 0.31 21.66 -7.54
C PHE A 86 -0.13 21.99 -6.12
N GLU A 87 0.27 23.16 -5.61
CA GLU A 87 -0.09 23.64 -4.29
C GLU A 87 -1.30 24.58 -4.33
N SER A 88 -1.43 25.32 -5.43
CA SER A 88 -2.43 26.38 -5.63
C SER A 88 -3.06 26.25 -7.03
N PRO A 89 -4.35 26.62 -7.22
CA PRO A 89 -5.30 27.09 -6.19
C PRO A 89 -5.74 26.00 -5.20
N GLU A 90 -5.69 24.74 -5.62
CA GLU A 90 -6.01 23.58 -4.80
C GLU A 90 -4.86 22.54 -4.87
N PRO A 91 -4.56 21.84 -3.75
CA PRO A 91 -3.52 20.83 -3.77
C PRO A 91 -3.94 19.63 -4.60
N LEU A 92 -3.11 19.26 -5.55
CA LEU A 92 -3.28 18.04 -6.34
C LEU A 92 -1.93 17.42 -6.73
N VAL A 93 -1.95 16.13 -6.94
CA VAL A 93 -0.80 15.34 -7.40
C VAL A 93 -1.20 14.60 -8.67
N VAL A 94 -0.37 14.75 -9.70
CA VAL A 94 -0.52 14.05 -10.98
C VAL A 94 0.42 12.87 -11.02
N LEU A 95 -0.13 11.68 -11.18
CA LEU A 95 0.59 10.40 -11.19
C LEU A 95 0.56 9.76 -12.58
N GLU A 96 1.52 8.88 -12.85
CA GLU A 96 1.45 8.01 -14.01
C GLU A 96 0.18 7.14 -13.98
N THR A 97 -0.38 6.83 -15.16
CA THR A 97 -1.43 5.82 -15.30
C THR A 97 -0.80 4.43 -15.32
N LEU A 98 -1.35 3.53 -14.52
CA LEU A 98 -0.98 2.12 -14.51
C LEU A 98 -2.07 1.32 -15.23
N THR A 99 -1.68 0.47 -16.16
CA THR A 99 -2.60 -0.34 -17.00
C THR A 99 -3.09 -1.61 -16.32
N GLY A 100 -2.43 -2.02 -15.23
CA GLY A 100 -2.80 -3.18 -14.44
C GLY A 100 -4.00 -2.98 -13.53
N GLU A 101 -4.21 -3.92 -12.65
CA GLU A 101 -5.26 -3.89 -11.62
C GLU A 101 -4.66 -3.94 -10.22
N THR A 102 -5.42 -3.46 -9.23
CA THR A 102 -4.97 -3.60 -7.83
C THR A 102 -4.89 -5.07 -7.45
N LEU A 103 -3.90 -5.40 -6.62
CA LEU A 103 -3.74 -6.76 -6.11
C LEU A 103 -4.99 -7.23 -5.35
N SER A 104 -5.70 -6.32 -4.69
CA SER A 104 -6.98 -6.61 -4.02
C SER A 104 -8.04 -7.07 -5.01
N HIS A 105 -8.18 -6.37 -6.16
CA HIS A 105 -9.11 -6.78 -7.22
C HIS A 105 -8.70 -8.13 -7.81
N LEU A 106 -7.41 -8.30 -8.10
CA LEU A 106 -6.84 -9.55 -8.60
C LEU A 106 -7.16 -10.73 -7.67
N ILE A 107 -6.91 -10.60 -6.35
CA ILE A 107 -7.21 -11.64 -5.35
C ILE A 107 -8.70 -12.00 -5.36
N GLY A 108 -9.58 -11.01 -5.44
CA GLY A 108 -11.03 -11.21 -5.42
C GLY A 108 -11.59 -11.92 -6.66
N ARG A 109 -11.00 -11.69 -7.84
CA ARG A 109 -11.51 -12.25 -9.10
C ARG A 109 -10.84 -13.54 -9.58
N LEU A 110 -9.65 -13.88 -9.05
CA LEU A 110 -8.95 -15.08 -9.48
C LEU A 110 -9.72 -16.35 -9.08
N PRO A 111 -10.04 -17.22 -10.04
CA PRO A 111 -10.73 -18.49 -9.75
C PRO A 111 -9.82 -19.48 -9.01
N ARG A 112 -8.51 -19.30 -9.11
CA ARG A 112 -7.48 -20.12 -8.43
C ARG A 112 -6.39 -19.21 -7.87
N ARG A 113 -5.83 -19.60 -6.75
CA ARG A 113 -4.71 -18.85 -6.14
C ARG A 113 -3.47 -18.89 -7.04
N PRO A 114 -2.67 -17.79 -7.09
CA PRO A 114 -1.45 -17.71 -7.88
C PRO A 114 -0.46 -18.82 -7.55
N ALA A 115 0.42 -19.17 -8.48
CA ALA A 115 1.48 -20.14 -8.19
C ALA A 115 2.41 -19.63 -7.07
N ALA A 116 3.06 -20.54 -6.36
CA ALA A 116 4.02 -20.16 -5.31
C ALA A 116 5.15 -19.26 -5.83
N ALA A 117 5.57 -19.49 -7.08
CA ALA A 117 6.56 -18.68 -7.76
C ALA A 117 6.10 -17.22 -7.96
N ASP A 118 4.82 -17.00 -8.32
CA ASP A 118 4.26 -15.67 -8.52
C ASP A 118 4.15 -14.92 -7.18
N VAL A 119 3.78 -15.63 -6.09
CA VAL A 119 3.75 -15.08 -4.73
C VAL A 119 5.16 -14.63 -4.31
N ALA A 120 6.18 -15.49 -4.55
CA ALA A 120 7.56 -15.18 -4.23
C ALA A 120 8.08 -13.99 -5.05
N LEU A 121 7.82 -13.97 -6.36
CA LEU A 121 8.24 -12.89 -7.25
C LEU A 121 7.64 -11.55 -6.84
N LEU A 122 6.33 -11.51 -6.53
CA LEU A 122 5.69 -10.31 -6.01
C LEU A 122 6.36 -9.85 -4.71
N GLY A 123 6.64 -10.79 -3.81
CA GLY A 123 7.32 -10.49 -2.55
C GLY A 123 8.69 -9.86 -2.75
N VAL A 124 9.50 -10.36 -3.69
CA VAL A 124 10.81 -9.76 -4.04
C VAL A 124 10.64 -8.32 -4.54
N GLN A 125 9.62 -8.06 -5.38
CA GLN A 125 9.36 -6.71 -5.89
C GLN A 125 8.91 -5.75 -4.79
N LEU A 126 8.05 -6.20 -3.85
CA LEU A 126 7.66 -5.41 -2.68
C LEU A 126 8.86 -5.12 -1.76
N CYS A 127 9.70 -6.13 -1.50
CA CYS A 127 10.95 -5.94 -0.74
C CYS A 127 11.85 -4.90 -1.42
N SER A 128 11.98 -4.94 -2.75
CA SER A 128 12.77 -3.96 -3.51
C SER A 128 12.26 -2.53 -3.32
N ALA A 129 10.95 -2.31 -3.43
CA ALA A 129 10.33 -0.99 -3.20
C ALA A 129 10.56 -0.51 -1.76
N VAL A 130 10.34 -1.38 -0.78
CA VAL A 130 10.46 -1.05 0.64
C VAL A 130 11.91 -0.81 1.04
N HIS A 131 12.84 -1.62 0.54
CA HIS A 131 14.28 -1.39 0.74
C HIS A 131 14.70 0.00 0.25
N TYR A 132 14.23 0.40 -0.95
CA TYR A 132 14.49 1.73 -1.48
C TYR A 132 13.91 2.84 -0.59
N LEU A 133 12.65 2.70 -0.12
CA LEU A 133 12.03 3.67 0.80
C LEU A 133 12.79 3.79 2.12
N HIS A 134 13.22 2.66 2.68
CA HIS A 134 14.01 2.64 3.91
C HIS A 134 15.38 3.34 3.72
N GLY A 135 15.99 3.16 2.54
CA GLY A 135 17.20 3.90 2.14
C GLY A 135 16.99 5.42 2.02
N GLN A 136 15.75 5.87 1.76
CA GLN A 136 15.36 7.29 1.81
C GLN A 136 14.96 7.76 3.22
N GLY A 137 15.11 6.91 4.24
CA GLY A 137 14.74 7.22 5.62
C GLY A 137 13.23 7.20 5.89
N LEU A 138 12.43 6.53 5.08
CA LEU A 138 10.98 6.48 5.19
C LEU A 138 10.47 5.06 5.40
N LEU A 139 9.46 4.92 6.28
CA LEU A 139 8.60 3.75 6.39
C LEU A 139 7.33 3.98 5.58
N HIS A 140 6.79 2.93 4.95
CA HIS A 140 5.55 3.00 4.18
C HIS A 140 4.28 3.00 5.06
N LEU A 141 4.19 2.06 6.00
CA LEU A 141 3.18 1.89 7.06
C LEU A 141 1.74 1.58 6.61
N ASP A 142 1.46 1.42 5.31
CA ASP A 142 0.13 1.02 4.82
C ASP A 142 0.23 0.07 3.61
N LEU A 143 1.19 -0.87 3.66
CA LEU A 143 1.30 -1.93 2.66
C LEU A 143 0.11 -2.88 2.77
N LYS A 144 -0.64 -3.01 1.67
CA LYS A 144 -1.83 -3.84 1.54
C LYS A 144 -2.16 -4.06 0.06
N PRO A 145 -2.96 -5.08 -0.30
CA PRO A 145 -3.26 -5.38 -1.70
C PRO A 145 -3.89 -4.23 -2.49
N SER A 146 -4.70 -3.37 -1.86
CA SER A 146 -5.30 -2.22 -2.55
C SER A 146 -4.29 -1.10 -2.88
N ASN A 147 -3.12 -1.10 -2.25
CA ASN A 147 -2.03 -0.16 -2.51
C ASN A 147 -0.93 -0.74 -3.42
N VAL A 148 -1.20 -1.86 -4.08
CA VAL A 148 -0.29 -2.47 -5.04
C VAL A 148 -1.06 -2.70 -6.33
N VAL A 149 -0.54 -2.20 -7.47
CA VAL A 149 -1.03 -2.52 -8.81
C VAL A 149 -0.08 -3.53 -9.45
N VAL A 150 -0.65 -4.53 -10.10
CA VAL A 150 0.10 -5.57 -10.82
C VAL A 150 -0.30 -5.53 -12.29
N ASP A 151 0.70 -5.43 -13.17
CA ASP A 151 0.55 -5.51 -14.60
C ASP A 151 1.63 -6.40 -15.21
N CYS A 152 1.21 -7.47 -15.91
CA CYS A 152 2.13 -8.41 -16.57
C CYS A 152 3.27 -8.93 -15.67
N GLY A 153 2.97 -9.18 -14.40
CA GLY A 153 3.95 -9.67 -13.42
C GLY A 153 4.84 -8.57 -12.79
N HIS A 154 4.62 -7.31 -13.13
CA HIS A 154 5.28 -6.16 -12.49
C HIS A 154 4.35 -5.53 -11.46
N ALA A 155 4.86 -5.34 -10.25
CA ALA A 155 4.14 -4.67 -9.18
C ALA A 155 4.62 -3.22 -9.01
N LYS A 156 3.68 -2.32 -8.70
CA LYS A 156 3.96 -0.95 -8.26
C LYS A 156 3.16 -0.62 -7.01
N VAL A 157 3.84 -0.09 -6.01
CA VAL A 157 3.25 0.45 -4.79
C VAL A 157 2.75 1.86 -5.05
N LEU A 158 1.53 2.19 -4.61
CA LEU A 158 0.79 3.37 -5.06
C LEU A 158 0.80 4.57 -4.13
N ASP A 159 0.80 4.37 -2.83
CA ASP A 159 0.36 5.37 -1.85
C ASP A 159 1.42 5.55 -0.75
N LEU A 160 1.99 6.75 -0.66
CA LEU A 160 2.91 7.16 0.41
C LEU A 160 2.26 8.14 1.40
N SER A 161 0.94 8.25 1.43
CA SER A 161 0.23 9.24 2.25
C SER A 161 0.45 9.05 3.76
N LEU A 162 0.74 7.83 4.22
CA LEU A 162 1.11 7.51 5.61
C LEU A 162 2.61 7.38 5.84
N ALA A 163 3.40 7.44 4.76
CA ALA A 163 4.85 7.31 4.88
C ALA A 163 5.45 8.38 5.79
N ARG A 164 6.46 7.99 6.56
CA ARG A 164 7.14 8.86 7.53
C ARG A 164 8.48 8.28 7.96
N PRO A 165 9.38 9.09 8.53
CA PRO A 165 10.58 8.57 9.17
C PRO A 165 10.25 7.59 10.31
N PRO A 166 11.14 6.62 10.62
CA PRO A 166 11.05 5.82 11.82
C PRO A 166 10.89 6.69 13.08
N GLY A 167 10.13 6.19 14.05
CA GLY A 167 9.92 6.92 15.28
C GLY A 167 8.57 6.67 15.92
N SER A 168 8.21 7.50 16.92
CA SER A 168 6.95 7.36 17.65
C SER A 168 5.74 7.71 16.80
N ALA A 169 4.69 6.92 16.89
CA ALA A 169 3.43 7.11 16.19
C ALA A 169 2.22 6.87 17.10
N PRO A 170 1.07 7.53 16.83
CA PRO A 170 -0.16 7.25 17.55
C PRO A 170 -0.67 5.84 17.23
N PRO A 171 -1.51 5.26 18.13
CA PRO A 171 -2.17 3.98 17.87
C PRO A 171 -3.02 3.99 16.60
N GLY A 172 -3.01 2.88 15.86
CA GLY A 172 -3.90 2.67 14.72
C GLY A 172 -3.50 3.42 13.45
N LEU A 173 -2.25 3.81 13.28
CA LEU A 173 -1.74 4.42 12.05
C LEU A 173 -1.64 3.38 10.94
N GLY A 174 -2.55 3.39 9.98
CA GLY A 174 -2.65 2.45 8.85
C GLY A 174 -4.06 1.90 8.70
N THR A 175 -4.21 0.81 7.96
CA THR A 175 -5.47 0.13 7.71
C THR A 175 -5.64 -1.04 8.69
N ILE A 176 -6.67 -1.03 9.52
CA ILE A 176 -6.87 -1.91 10.71
C ILE A 176 -6.53 -3.38 10.45
N ARG A 177 -7.02 -3.97 9.36
CA ARG A 177 -6.81 -5.40 9.03
C ARG A 177 -5.35 -5.75 8.73
N TYR A 178 -4.52 -4.76 8.37
CA TYR A 178 -3.13 -4.93 7.94
C TYR A 178 -2.11 -4.37 8.93
N LEU A 179 -2.58 -3.72 10.02
CA LEU A 179 -1.68 -3.13 11.02
C LEU A 179 -0.77 -4.18 11.65
N ALA A 180 0.51 -3.86 11.74
CA ALA A 180 1.40 -4.57 12.63
C ALA A 180 0.97 -4.34 14.11
N PRO A 181 1.24 -5.27 15.02
CA PRO A 181 0.87 -5.12 16.44
C PRO A 181 1.37 -3.80 17.05
N GLU A 182 2.59 -3.37 16.72
CA GLU A 182 3.16 -2.09 17.19
C GLU A 182 2.45 -0.88 16.57
N GLN A 183 1.95 -0.95 15.33
CA GLN A 183 1.12 0.11 14.75
C GLN A 183 -0.24 0.19 15.47
N ALA A 184 -0.82 -0.97 15.78
CA ALA A 184 -2.10 -1.02 16.48
C ALA A 184 -2.00 -0.46 17.91
N ARG A 185 -0.91 -0.77 18.63
CA ARG A 185 -0.65 -0.25 19.99
C ARG A 185 -0.20 1.21 20.00
N GLY A 186 0.44 1.67 18.94
CA GLY A 186 1.22 2.90 18.94
C GLY A 186 2.60 2.72 19.60
N GLY A 187 3.44 3.74 19.48
CA GLY A 187 4.81 3.72 19.99
C GLY A 187 5.85 3.77 18.88
N GLN A 188 7.02 3.18 19.10
CA GLN A 188 8.13 3.22 18.15
C GLN A 188 7.86 2.32 16.93
N LEU A 189 7.83 2.90 15.74
CA LEU A 189 7.72 2.21 14.48
C LEU A 189 9.09 2.16 13.79
N THR A 190 9.42 0.98 13.27
CA THR A 190 10.67 0.70 12.56
C THR A 190 10.38 -0.01 11.23
N ALA A 191 11.42 -0.31 10.47
CA ALA A 191 11.36 -1.11 9.24
C ALA A 191 10.57 -2.43 9.39
N ALA A 192 10.52 -3.01 10.59
CA ALA A 192 9.79 -4.23 10.88
C ALA A 192 8.26 -4.11 10.67
N ALA A 193 7.70 -2.90 10.76
CA ALA A 193 6.28 -2.67 10.47
C ALA A 193 5.96 -2.88 8.97
N ASP A 194 6.86 -2.46 8.08
CA ASP A 194 6.69 -2.70 6.64
C ASP A 194 6.95 -4.16 6.26
N VAL A 195 7.84 -4.86 6.96
CA VAL A 195 8.03 -6.32 6.80
C VAL A 195 6.73 -7.07 7.14
N TRP A 196 6.05 -6.68 8.21
CA TRP A 196 4.70 -7.19 8.50
C TRP A 196 3.72 -6.90 7.36
N GLY A 197 3.72 -5.67 6.83
CA GLY A 197 2.87 -5.27 5.70
C GLY A 197 3.11 -6.11 4.44
N ILE A 198 4.38 -6.44 4.13
CA ILE A 198 4.72 -7.38 3.05
C ILE A 198 4.16 -8.77 3.38
N GLY A 199 4.41 -9.28 4.59
CA GLY A 199 3.99 -10.61 5.01
C GLY A 199 2.48 -10.82 4.91
N ILE A 200 1.69 -9.87 5.44
CA ILE A 200 0.22 -9.97 5.41
C ILE A 200 -0.35 -9.85 3.99
N THR A 201 0.29 -9.02 3.13
CA THR A 201 -0.07 -8.90 1.71
C THR A 201 0.18 -10.21 0.96
N LEU A 202 1.33 -10.86 1.19
CA LEU A 202 1.66 -12.15 0.58
C LEU A 202 0.79 -13.30 1.12
N TYR A 203 0.45 -13.25 2.42
CA TYR A 203 -0.48 -14.22 3.02
C TYR A 203 -1.85 -14.14 2.35
N GLU A 204 -2.41 -12.94 2.20
CA GLU A 204 -3.71 -12.74 1.55
C GLU A 204 -3.66 -13.14 0.07
N LEU A 205 -2.61 -12.79 -0.67
CA LEU A 205 -2.43 -13.23 -2.06
C LEU A 205 -2.42 -14.76 -2.17
N ALA A 206 -1.72 -15.42 -1.26
CA ALA A 206 -1.59 -16.88 -1.28
C ALA A 206 -2.88 -17.59 -0.86
N CYS A 207 -3.59 -17.10 0.15
CA CYS A 207 -4.74 -17.77 0.76
C CYS A 207 -6.09 -17.21 0.28
N GLY A 208 -6.12 -15.94 -0.16
CA GLY A 208 -7.32 -15.20 -0.53
C GLY A 208 -8.01 -14.51 0.62
N ASP A 209 -7.41 -14.56 1.78
CA ASP A 209 -7.92 -14.00 3.02
C ASP A 209 -6.78 -13.58 3.93
N VAL A 210 -7.02 -12.57 4.76
CA VAL A 210 -6.05 -12.15 5.78
C VAL A 210 -6.04 -13.13 6.96
N PRO A 211 -4.90 -13.23 7.69
CA PRO A 211 -4.80 -14.17 8.81
C PRO A 211 -5.72 -13.86 10.00
N PHE A 212 -6.17 -12.62 10.16
CA PHE A 212 -6.89 -12.11 11.33
C PHE A 212 -8.32 -11.68 11.02
N ASP A 213 -9.01 -12.34 10.09
CA ASP A 213 -10.39 -11.99 9.76
C ASP A 213 -11.38 -12.53 10.80
N ARG A 214 -12.19 -11.65 11.41
CA ARG A 214 -13.30 -12.00 12.28
C ARG A 214 -14.66 -12.02 11.55
N GLY A 215 -14.67 -12.01 10.20
CA GLY A 215 -15.88 -12.27 9.40
C GLY A 215 -16.98 -11.20 9.48
N GLY A 216 -16.62 -9.92 9.43
CA GLY A 216 -17.58 -8.82 9.35
C GLY A 216 -17.32 -7.91 8.15
N PRO A 217 -18.36 -7.37 7.48
CA PRO A 217 -18.17 -6.39 6.42
C PRO A 217 -17.52 -5.14 6.97
N LEU A 218 -16.37 -4.74 6.39
CA LEU A 218 -15.75 -3.45 6.65
C LEU A 218 -16.63 -2.36 6.00
N THR A 219 -17.55 -1.79 6.75
CA THR A 219 -18.21 -0.57 6.30
C THR A 219 -17.30 0.61 6.56
N ALA A 220 -17.19 1.55 5.61
CA ALA A 220 -16.41 2.79 5.72
C ALA A 220 -16.78 3.65 6.96
N ALA A 221 -17.94 3.39 7.58
CA ALA A 221 -18.38 4.02 8.82
C ALA A 221 -17.57 3.56 10.07
N ALA A 222 -16.76 2.53 9.95
CA ALA A 222 -15.99 1.96 11.08
C ALA A 222 -14.67 2.70 11.40
N GLU A 223 -14.30 3.72 10.63
CA GLU A 223 -13.03 4.45 10.77
C GLU A 223 -13.04 5.56 11.85
N SER A 224 -14.16 5.81 12.52
CA SER A 224 -14.40 7.09 13.20
C SER A 224 -14.39 7.12 14.73
N SER A 225 -14.04 6.05 15.46
CA SER A 225 -13.96 6.12 16.94
C SER A 225 -12.72 5.46 17.53
N GLU A 226 -11.90 6.26 18.22
CA GLU A 226 -10.63 5.81 18.84
C GLU A 226 -10.81 4.74 19.93
N GLY A 227 -11.92 4.75 20.67
CA GLY A 227 -12.19 3.82 21.76
C GLY A 227 -12.55 2.38 21.36
N GLN A 228 -12.94 2.15 20.10
CA GLN A 228 -13.32 0.82 19.59
C GLN A 228 -12.22 0.11 18.79
N ARG A 229 -11.05 0.71 18.65
CA ARG A 229 -9.95 0.18 17.80
C ARG A 229 -9.25 -1.02 18.43
N ALA A 230 -9.08 -1.06 19.73
CA ALA A 230 -8.41 -2.18 20.42
C ALA A 230 -9.18 -3.50 20.25
N ASP A 231 -10.52 -3.47 20.36
CA ASP A 231 -11.37 -4.66 20.19
C ASP A 231 -11.40 -5.18 18.73
N ARG A 232 -10.85 -4.42 17.80
CA ARG A 232 -10.85 -4.71 16.35
C ARG A 232 -9.50 -5.17 15.81
N CYS A 233 -8.47 -5.27 16.65
CA CYS A 233 -7.13 -5.67 16.25
C CYS A 233 -6.77 -7.07 16.81
N PRO A 234 -7.30 -8.17 16.20
CA PRO A 234 -7.03 -9.54 16.67
C PRO A 234 -5.54 -9.85 16.77
N GLN A 235 -4.72 -9.23 15.93
CA GLN A 235 -3.25 -9.37 15.93
C GLN A 235 -2.56 -8.92 17.22
N LEU A 236 -3.29 -8.25 18.12
CA LEU A 236 -2.77 -7.90 19.46
C LEU A 236 -2.81 -9.08 20.44
N GLU A 237 -3.74 -10.00 20.22
CA GLU A 237 -4.04 -11.11 21.13
C GLU A 237 -3.73 -12.49 20.53
N GLN A 238 -3.67 -12.58 19.20
CA GLN A 238 -3.55 -13.83 18.46
C GLN A 238 -2.33 -13.80 17.54
N SER A 239 -1.64 -14.92 17.44
CA SER A 239 -0.64 -15.14 16.40
C SER A 239 -1.32 -15.47 15.08
N ALA A 240 -0.70 -15.07 13.96
CA ALA A 240 -1.16 -15.48 12.65
C ALA A 240 -1.13 -17.02 12.54
N PRO A 241 -2.21 -17.65 12.05
CA PRO A 241 -2.15 -19.09 11.77
C PRO A 241 -1.09 -19.34 10.69
N PRO A 242 -0.26 -20.40 10.84
CA PRO A 242 0.74 -20.73 9.83
C PRO A 242 0.11 -20.82 8.43
N ILE A 243 0.73 -20.19 7.44
CA ILE A 243 0.18 -20.16 6.08
C ILE A 243 -0.03 -21.58 5.50
N ALA A 244 0.82 -22.52 5.89
CA ALA A 244 0.71 -23.93 5.51
C ALA A 244 -0.58 -24.62 6.01
N SER A 245 -1.24 -24.07 7.03
CA SER A 245 -2.55 -24.56 7.50
C SER A 245 -3.71 -24.15 6.59
N ARG A 246 -3.51 -23.11 5.77
CA ARG A 246 -4.50 -22.58 4.82
C ARG A 246 -4.23 -23.02 3.38
N ARG A 247 -2.96 -23.17 3.03
CA ARG A 247 -2.54 -23.54 1.68
C ARG A 247 -1.22 -24.31 1.68
N ARG A 248 -1.15 -25.41 0.90
CA ARG A 248 0.10 -26.13 0.66
C ARG A 248 1.05 -25.25 -0.20
N LEU A 249 2.17 -24.84 0.37
CA LEU A 249 3.23 -24.07 -0.26
C LEU A 249 4.58 -24.77 -0.05
N PRO A 250 5.62 -24.45 -0.86
CA PRO A 250 7.00 -24.84 -0.54
C PRO A 250 7.37 -24.36 0.87
N ALA A 251 8.02 -25.22 1.64
CA ALA A 251 8.32 -24.96 3.06
C ALA A 251 9.12 -23.66 3.27
N ALA A 252 10.07 -23.35 2.37
CA ALA A 252 10.85 -22.13 2.43
C ALA A 252 9.99 -20.88 2.25
N LEU A 253 9.04 -20.88 1.28
CA LEU A 253 8.13 -19.76 1.08
C LEU A 253 7.19 -19.59 2.28
N ALA A 254 6.62 -20.70 2.77
CA ALA A 254 5.76 -20.65 3.94
C ALA A 254 6.49 -20.06 5.16
N ALA A 255 7.70 -20.53 5.44
CA ALA A 255 8.52 -20.03 6.54
C ALA A 255 8.87 -18.54 6.38
N ALA A 256 9.17 -18.07 5.15
CA ALA A 256 9.45 -16.67 4.88
C ALA A 256 8.24 -15.77 5.19
N VAL A 257 7.03 -16.14 4.72
CA VAL A 257 5.81 -15.38 5.00
C VAL A 257 5.44 -15.41 6.48
N ASP A 258 5.48 -16.59 7.12
CA ASP A 258 5.14 -16.74 8.55
C ASP A 258 6.11 -15.95 9.44
N SER A 259 7.40 -15.84 9.08
CA SER A 259 8.39 -15.07 9.83
C SER A 259 8.10 -13.56 9.85
N CYS A 260 7.48 -13.03 8.80
CA CYS A 260 7.05 -11.63 8.74
C CYS A 260 5.93 -11.31 9.73
N LEU A 261 5.09 -12.30 10.07
CA LEU A 261 3.90 -12.15 10.89
C LEU A 261 4.12 -12.50 12.37
N ARG A 262 5.38 -12.48 12.84
CA ARG A 262 5.71 -12.58 14.26
C ARG A 262 5.28 -11.32 15.00
N ALA A 263 4.64 -11.50 16.18
CA ALA A 263 4.12 -10.39 16.96
C ALA A 263 5.22 -9.43 17.43
N ASP A 264 6.38 -9.97 17.84
CA ASP A 264 7.57 -9.19 18.19
C ASP A 264 8.29 -8.66 16.94
N PRO A 265 8.39 -7.33 16.74
CA PRO A 265 9.08 -6.74 15.60
C PRO A 265 10.55 -7.18 15.48
N ALA A 266 11.26 -7.38 16.60
CA ALA A 266 12.66 -7.78 16.62
C ALA A 266 12.89 -9.23 16.14
N SER A 267 11.84 -10.04 16.15
CA SER A 267 11.87 -11.43 15.70
C SER A 267 11.58 -11.59 14.21
N ARG A 268 11.19 -10.51 13.51
CA ARG A 268 10.94 -10.51 12.06
C ARG A 268 12.26 -10.40 11.28
N PRO A 269 12.33 -10.95 10.05
CA PRO A 269 13.50 -10.75 9.20
C PRO A 269 13.65 -9.27 8.84
N THR A 270 14.85 -8.87 8.46
CA THR A 270 15.06 -7.63 7.71
C THR A 270 14.48 -7.74 6.30
N VAL A 271 14.27 -6.62 5.62
CA VAL A 271 13.78 -6.60 4.23
C VAL A 271 14.72 -7.38 3.29
N ASP A 272 16.04 -7.28 3.51
CA ASP A 272 17.05 -7.97 2.71
C ASP A 272 17.05 -9.49 2.94
N GLU A 273 16.93 -9.93 4.20
CA GLU A 273 16.79 -11.34 4.54
C GLU A 273 15.51 -11.94 3.94
N LEU A 274 14.40 -11.20 4.02
CA LEU A 274 13.13 -11.60 3.41
C LEU A 274 13.27 -11.70 1.88
N ALA A 275 13.86 -10.69 1.24
CA ALA A 275 14.08 -10.69 -0.20
C ALA A 275 14.91 -11.89 -0.65
N ALA A 276 16.00 -12.21 0.07
CA ALA A 276 16.85 -13.36 -0.22
C ALA A 276 16.10 -14.71 -0.06
N ALA A 277 15.28 -14.84 1.01
CA ALA A 277 14.48 -16.03 1.25
C ALA A 277 13.41 -16.25 0.15
N LEU A 278 12.77 -15.18 -0.31
CA LEU A 278 11.77 -15.23 -1.39
C LEU A 278 12.41 -15.51 -2.75
N ASP A 279 13.54 -14.88 -3.07
CA ASP A 279 14.28 -15.08 -4.33
C ASP A 279 14.74 -16.54 -4.49
N ALA A 280 15.18 -17.15 -3.40
CA ALA A 280 15.55 -18.58 -3.40
C ALA A 280 14.39 -19.53 -3.75
N THR A 281 13.13 -19.07 -3.63
CA THR A 281 11.92 -19.85 -3.95
C THR A 281 11.35 -19.53 -5.33
N ALA A 282 11.81 -18.44 -5.98
CA ALA A 282 11.39 -18.02 -7.31
C ALA A 282 12.26 -18.69 -8.38
N PRO A 283 11.70 -19.53 -9.29
CA PRO A 283 12.50 -20.19 -10.32
C PRO A 283 13.05 -19.14 -11.31
N GLY A 284 14.37 -19.09 -11.46
CA GLY A 284 15.05 -18.41 -12.57
C GLY A 284 15.48 -16.96 -12.34
N HIS A 285 15.22 -16.34 -11.20
CA HIS A 285 15.77 -15.02 -10.85
C HIS A 285 17.07 -15.18 -10.05
N ARG A 286 18.16 -15.53 -10.74
CA ARG A 286 19.50 -15.39 -10.14
C ARG A 286 19.86 -13.91 -10.12
N ARG A 287 19.96 -13.31 -8.94
CA ARG A 287 20.71 -12.06 -8.79
C ARG A 287 22.07 -12.28 -9.41
N HIS A 288 22.48 -11.46 -10.38
CA HIS A 288 23.87 -11.29 -10.69
C HIS A 288 24.52 -10.69 -9.43
N THR A 289 25.03 -11.54 -8.55
CA THR A 289 25.99 -11.11 -7.54
C THR A 289 27.18 -10.61 -8.32
N ALA A 290 27.28 -9.28 -8.43
CA ALA A 290 28.52 -8.65 -8.81
C ALA A 290 29.58 -9.16 -7.82
N ARG A 291 30.46 -10.03 -8.29
CA ARG A 291 31.71 -10.34 -7.57
C ARG A 291 32.52 -9.04 -7.59
N ALA A 292 32.82 -8.55 -6.37
CA ALA A 292 33.85 -7.54 -6.15
C ALA A 292 35.21 -7.98 -6.74
#